data_34c80fed786c8e7f662fb177a664209e
#
_entry.id   34c80fed786c8e7f662fb177a664209e
#
_cell.length_a   1.000
_cell.length_b   1.000
_cell.length_c   1.000
_cell.angle_alpha   90.00
_cell.angle_beta   90.00
_cell.angle_gamma   90.00
#
_symmetry.space_group_name_H-M   'P 1'
#
loop_
_entity.id
_entity.type
_entity.pdbx_description
1 polymer ?
#
loop_
_entity_poly.entity_id
_entity_poly.type
_entity_poly.pdbx_seq_one_letter_code
_entity_poly.pdbx_strand_id
1 'polypeptide(L)'
;MYLTIVVTNISMSIVKIYTDGSCLNNQNSKKGLSFGGYGCRIEYPNDIVEEFSAGLSGPKITNNIGEFMAFKCGLERMIEIGVKDVVHIYTDSALLISTYTKWAKDWEKNGWKKANGKDVENLEMVQEIYTLLTKSNVIIIFKKIKAHLPEPDKNDATWANWYGNFRADELACLCAN
;
A
#
# COMPACT_ATOMS: atom_id res chain seq x y z
N MET A 1 -5.16 -14.62 49.42
CA MET A 1 -4.36 -14.95 48.24
C MET A 1 -4.62 -13.84 47.21
N TYR A 2 -3.70 -12.85 47.09
CA TYR A 2 -3.87 -11.71 46.18
C TYR A 2 -3.26 -12.09 44.85
N LEU A 3 -4.07 -12.05 43.79
CA LEU A 3 -3.62 -12.25 42.40
C LEU A 3 -2.98 -10.95 41.94
N THR A 4 -1.66 -10.89 41.87
CA THR A 4 -0.95 -9.77 41.30
C THR A 4 -1.02 -9.92 39.76
N ILE A 5 -1.87 -9.13 39.14
CA ILE A 5 -1.87 -9.02 37.64
C ILE A 5 -0.66 -8.18 37.29
N VAL A 6 0.39 -8.82 36.80
CA VAL A 6 1.51 -8.12 36.15
C VAL A 6 1.02 -7.70 34.75
N VAL A 7 0.62 -6.44 34.61
CA VAL A 7 0.42 -5.84 33.31
C VAL A 7 1.80 -5.62 32.71
N THR A 8 2.29 -6.59 31.97
CA THR A 8 3.41 -6.34 31.06
C THR A 8 2.93 -5.34 30.02
N ASN A 9 3.60 -4.20 29.91
CA ASN A 9 3.44 -3.31 28.77
C ASN A 9 3.77 -4.13 27.52
N ILE A 10 2.73 -4.62 26.87
CA ILE A 10 2.85 -5.18 25.51
C ILE A 10 3.09 -3.96 24.63
N SER A 11 4.35 -3.64 24.39
CA SER A 11 4.71 -2.76 23.29
C SER A 11 4.17 -3.44 22.04
N MET A 12 3.04 -2.94 21.53
CA MET A 12 2.56 -3.41 20.23
C MET A 12 3.60 -3.00 19.20
N SER A 13 4.28 -3.98 18.67
CA SER A 13 5.20 -3.78 17.58
C SER A 13 4.39 -3.40 16.33
N ILE A 14 4.80 -2.34 15.66
CA ILE A 14 4.10 -1.85 14.46
C ILE A 14 5.01 -2.10 13.27
N VAL A 15 4.51 -2.86 12.30
CA VAL A 15 5.15 -2.95 10.99
C VAL A 15 4.68 -1.76 10.16
N LYS A 16 5.61 -1.06 9.51
CA LYS A 16 5.32 0.04 8.60
C LYS A 16 5.57 -0.39 7.18
N ILE A 17 4.63 -0.12 6.30
CA ILE A 17 4.75 -0.38 4.86
C ILE A 17 4.51 0.94 4.13
N TYR A 18 5.46 1.33 3.29
CA TYR A 18 5.39 2.48 2.41
C TYR A 18 5.19 1.99 0.99
N THR A 19 4.22 2.55 0.28
CA THR A 19 3.84 2.09 -1.05
C THR A 19 3.69 3.25 -2.01
N ASP A 20 4.22 3.08 -3.22
CA ASP A 20 4.05 4.03 -4.31
C ASP A 20 4.01 3.33 -5.66
N GLY A 21 3.43 4.01 -6.65
CA GLY A 21 3.32 3.55 -8.02
C GLY A 21 3.68 4.64 -9.02
N SER A 22 4.47 4.30 -10.03
CA SER A 22 4.89 5.21 -11.08
C SER A 22 4.43 4.72 -12.46
N CYS A 23 4.10 5.67 -13.35
CA CYS A 23 3.78 5.39 -14.74
C CYS A 23 4.37 6.47 -15.65
N LEU A 24 5.20 6.06 -16.61
CA LEU A 24 5.91 6.98 -17.50
C LEU A 24 5.01 7.76 -18.46
N ASN A 25 3.83 7.27 -18.80
CA ASN A 25 2.95 7.87 -19.79
C ASN A 25 1.47 7.81 -19.38
N ASN A 26 1.14 8.40 -18.24
CA ASN A 26 -0.20 8.39 -17.67
C ASN A 26 -1.30 8.97 -18.60
N GLN A 27 -0.95 9.68 -19.68
CA GLN A 27 -1.92 10.37 -20.55
C GLN A 27 -1.81 10.07 -22.04
N ASN A 28 -0.80 9.36 -22.55
CA ASN A 28 -0.54 9.26 -23.98
C ASN A 28 -0.06 7.89 -24.47
N SER A 29 -0.73 6.81 -24.17
CA SER A 29 -0.45 5.51 -24.82
C SER A 29 -1.03 5.47 -26.23
N LYS A 30 -0.54 6.35 -27.13
CA LYS A 30 -0.88 6.33 -28.57
C LYS A 30 -0.45 5.02 -29.28
N LYS A 31 0.28 4.15 -28.60
CA LYS A 31 0.78 2.87 -29.14
C LYS A 31 0.24 1.63 -28.41
N GLY A 32 -0.77 1.76 -27.56
CA GLY A 32 -1.42 0.61 -26.95
C GLY A 32 -0.60 -0.11 -25.85
N LEU A 33 0.62 0.36 -25.52
CA LEU A 33 1.44 -0.18 -24.44
C LEU A 33 1.88 0.94 -23.49
N SER A 34 1.64 0.75 -22.21
CA SER A 34 2.08 1.63 -21.14
C SER A 34 3.09 0.91 -20.25
N PHE A 35 4.02 1.65 -19.69
CA PHE A 35 5.02 1.15 -18.76
C PHE A 35 4.90 1.87 -17.42
N GLY A 36 5.16 1.17 -16.35
CA GLY A 36 5.15 1.71 -15.01
C GLY A 36 5.96 0.84 -14.07
N GLY A 37 5.93 1.16 -12.81
CA GLY A 37 6.57 0.40 -11.77
C GLY A 37 5.83 0.57 -10.44
N TYR A 38 6.17 -0.28 -9.48
CA TYR A 38 5.74 -0.12 -8.10
C TYR A 38 6.92 -0.28 -7.16
N GLY A 39 6.83 0.40 -6.02
CA GLY A 39 7.77 0.30 -4.92
C GLY A 39 7.06 0.04 -3.60
N CYS A 40 7.57 -0.91 -2.85
CA CYS A 40 7.09 -1.27 -1.52
C CYS A 40 8.29 -1.39 -0.58
N ARG A 41 8.31 -0.61 0.48
CA ARG A 41 9.30 -0.67 1.55
C ARG A 41 8.62 -1.07 2.85
N ILE A 42 9.18 -2.07 3.53
CA ILE A 42 8.66 -2.62 4.79
C ILE A 42 9.70 -2.40 5.88
N GLU A 43 9.29 -1.75 6.96
CA GLU A 43 10.10 -1.55 8.16
C GLU A 43 9.51 -2.34 9.32
N TYR A 44 10.30 -3.28 9.83
CA TYR A 44 9.94 -4.11 10.98
C TYR A 44 10.42 -3.48 12.30
N PRO A 45 9.82 -3.82 13.45
CA PRO A 45 10.15 -3.24 14.76
C PRO A 45 11.59 -3.45 15.23
N ASN A 46 12.31 -4.39 14.63
CA ASN A 46 13.70 -4.76 14.96
C ASN A 46 14.72 -4.16 13.98
N ASP A 47 14.40 -3.04 13.36
CA ASP A 47 15.23 -2.33 12.38
C ASP A 47 15.56 -3.14 11.11
N ILE A 48 14.88 -4.26 10.89
CA ILE A 48 14.94 -4.97 9.61
C ILE A 48 14.10 -4.22 8.59
N VAL A 49 14.63 -4.11 7.38
CA VAL A 49 13.97 -3.47 6.25
C VAL A 49 13.97 -4.41 5.06
N GLU A 50 12.83 -4.56 4.44
CA GLU A 50 12.68 -5.23 3.13
C GLU A 50 12.19 -4.22 2.10
N GLU A 51 12.68 -4.34 0.86
CA GLU A 51 12.28 -3.51 -0.27
C GLU A 51 11.93 -4.39 -1.46
N PHE A 52 10.79 -4.09 -2.07
CA PHE A 52 10.28 -4.78 -3.25
C PHE A 52 9.95 -3.77 -4.33
N SER A 53 10.27 -4.11 -5.56
CA SER A 53 9.88 -3.32 -6.72
C SER A 53 9.82 -4.18 -7.97
N ALA A 54 8.94 -3.83 -8.89
CA ALA A 54 8.91 -4.46 -10.20
C ALA A 54 8.35 -3.51 -11.26
N GLY A 55 8.80 -3.71 -12.49
CA GLY A 55 8.26 -3.04 -13.68
C GLY A 55 6.89 -3.61 -14.05
N LEU A 56 6.03 -2.75 -14.54
CA LEU A 56 4.71 -3.06 -15.04
C LEU A 56 4.63 -2.70 -16.53
N SER A 57 4.08 -3.58 -17.32
CA SER A 57 3.85 -3.32 -18.76
C SER A 57 2.51 -3.87 -19.19
N GLY A 58 1.81 -3.13 -20.05
CA GLY A 58 0.50 -3.55 -20.52
C GLY A 58 -0.27 -2.44 -21.21
N PRO A 59 -1.49 -2.72 -21.69
CA PRO A 59 -2.24 -1.77 -22.52
C PRO A 59 -2.79 -0.56 -21.75
N LYS A 60 -2.82 -0.61 -20.42
CA LYS A 60 -3.45 0.44 -19.58
C LYS A 60 -2.78 0.58 -18.21
N ILE A 61 -1.45 0.55 -18.16
CA ILE A 61 -0.76 0.80 -16.89
C ILE A 61 -0.94 2.27 -16.50
N THR A 62 -1.28 2.50 -15.25
CA THR A 62 -1.48 3.83 -14.65
C THR A 62 -0.82 3.89 -13.29
N ASN A 63 -0.60 5.08 -12.73
CA ASN A 63 -0.11 5.24 -11.36
C ASN A 63 -0.98 4.45 -10.37
N ASN A 64 -2.30 4.50 -10.52
CA ASN A 64 -3.22 3.76 -9.64
C ASN A 64 -2.93 2.25 -9.64
N ILE A 65 -2.63 1.65 -10.79
CA ILE A 65 -2.27 0.23 -10.88
C ILE A 65 -0.97 -0.02 -10.12
N GLY A 66 0.03 0.84 -10.28
CA GLY A 66 1.28 0.76 -9.52
C GLY A 66 1.05 0.81 -8.00
N GLU A 67 0.23 1.77 -7.54
CA GLU A 67 -0.12 1.91 -6.12
C GLU A 67 -0.84 0.68 -5.55
N PHE A 68 -1.80 0.11 -6.29
CA PHE A 68 -2.48 -1.12 -5.90
C PHE A 68 -1.51 -2.32 -5.87
N MET A 69 -0.60 -2.42 -6.84
CA MET A 69 0.41 -3.48 -6.88
C MET A 69 1.41 -3.38 -5.74
N ALA A 70 1.86 -2.17 -5.40
CA ALA A 70 2.73 -1.93 -4.25
C ALA A 70 2.07 -2.37 -2.94
N PHE A 71 0.80 -2.00 -2.75
CA PHE A 71 0.03 -2.41 -1.58
C PHE A 71 -0.20 -3.92 -1.53
N LYS A 72 -0.57 -4.53 -2.66
CA LYS A 72 -0.72 -5.99 -2.77
C LYS A 72 0.55 -6.72 -2.37
N CYS A 73 1.70 -6.30 -2.90
CA CYS A 73 3.00 -6.87 -2.59
C CYS A 73 3.29 -6.85 -1.07
N GLY A 74 3.10 -5.71 -0.42
CA GLY A 74 3.27 -5.58 1.03
C GLY A 74 2.29 -6.46 1.83
N LEU A 75 1.03 -6.52 1.42
CA LEU A 75 0.02 -7.35 2.06
C LEU A 75 0.32 -8.84 1.93
N GLU A 76 0.70 -9.30 0.74
CA GLU A 76 1.10 -10.69 0.50
C GLU A 76 2.29 -11.09 1.37
N ARG A 77 3.28 -10.19 1.51
CA ARG A 77 4.43 -10.44 2.38
C ARG A 77 4.02 -10.58 3.84
N MET A 78 3.10 -9.74 4.34
CA MET A 78 2.59 -9.86 5.72
C MET A 78 1.84 -11.16 5.96
N ILE A 79 1.08 -11.62 4.97
CA ILE A 79 0.36 -12.89 5.03
C ILE A 79 1.35 -14.07 5.02
N GLU A 80 2.33 -14.03 4.12
CA GLU A 80 3.37 -15.08 3.97
C GLU A 80 4.13 -15.33 5.28
N ILE A 81 4.57 -14.26 5.94
CA ILE A 81 5.32 -14.37 7.21
C ILE A 81 4.43 -14.51 8.44
N GLY A 82 3.11 -14.51 8.26
CA GLY A 82 2.14 -14.73 9.32
C GLY A 82 2.10 -13.61 10.37
N VAL A 83 2.24 -12.34 9.94
CA VAL A 83 2.19 -11.17 10.84
C VAL A 83 0.85 -11.14 11.58
N LYS A 84 0.92 -10.99 12.92
CA LYS A 84 -0.23 -10.84 13.81
C LYS A 84 -0.32 -9.43 14.42
N ASP A 85 0.70 -8.62 14.18
CA ASP A 85 0.80 -7.25 14.66
C ASP A 85 -0.03 -6.28 13.81
N VAL A 86 -0.17 -5.05 14.28
CA VAL A 86 -0.79 -3.98 13.51
C VAL A 86 0.18 -3.51 12.43
N VAL A 87 -0.32 -3.44 11.21
CA VAL A 87 0.43 -2.97 10.03
C VAL A 87 -0.06 -1.57 9.64
N HIS A 88 0.83 -0.59 9.64
CA HIS A 88 0.56 0.74 9.13
C HIS A 88 0.97 0.84 7.67
N ILE A 89 0.02 1.15 6.80
CA ILE A 89 0.26 1.39 5.37
C ILE A 89 0.33 2.90 5.13
N TYR A 90 1.51 3.36 4.77
CA TYR A 90 1.77 4.75 4.40
C TYR A 90 1.68 4.89 2.88
N THR A 91 0.77 5.71 2.41
CA THR A 91 0.55 5.98 0.98
C THR A 91 -0.06 7.37 0.78
N ASP A 92 0.23 8.00 -0.33
CA ASP A 92 -0.41 9.24 -0.76
C ASP A 92 -1.67 9.00 -1.60
N SER A 93 -1.94 7.75 -1.98
CA SER A 93 -3.12 7.36 -2.77
C SER A 93 -4.42 7.46 -1.99
N ALA A 94 -5.15 8.55 -2.19
CA ALA A 94 -6.51 8.68 -1.66
C ALA A 94 -7.47 7.64 -2.26
N LEU A 95 -7.22 7.21 -3.50
CA LEU A 95 -8.01 6.18 -4.17
C LEU A 95 -7.84 4.84 -3.46
N LEU A 96 -6.61 4.40 -3.23
CA LEU A 96 -6.28 3.16 -2.53
C LEU A 96 -6.96 3.12 -1.15
N ILE A 97 -6.76 4.18 -0.35
CA ILE A 97 -7.36 4.29 0.99
C ILE A 97 -8.87 4.18 0.92
N SER A 98 -9.51 4.98 0.05
CA SER A 98 -10.97 5.02 -0.05
C SER A 98 -11.54 3.70 -0.55
N THR A 99 -10.85 3.03 -1.46
CA THR A 99 -11.25 1.73 -1.99
C THR A 99 -11.40 0.70 -0.85
N TYR A 100 -10.39 0.54 -0.01
CA TYR A 100 -10.40 -0.54 0.98
C TYR A 100 -10.97 -0.15 2.35
N THR A 101 -11.09 1.15 2.64
CA THR A 101 -11.71 1.58 3.90
C THR A 101 -13.21 1.87 3.78
N LYS A 102 -13.72 2.11 2.54
CA LYS A 102 -15.10 2.55 2.34
C LYS A 102 -15.82 1.76 1.25
N TRP A 103 -15.25 1.67 0.03
CA TRP A 103 -16.02 1.32 -1.15
C TRP A 103 -16.09 -0.18 -1.45
N ALA A 104 -15.00 -0.93 -1.28
CA ALA A 104 -14.94 -2.33 -1.69
C ALA A 104 -16.02 -3.19 -1.02
N LYS A 105 -16.30 -2.96 0.27
CA LYS A 105 -17.36 -3.63 1.02
C LYS A 105 -18.77 -3.36 0.44
N ASP A 106 -19.00 -2.12 -0.01
CA ASP A 106 -20.30 -1.75 -0.60
C ASP A 106 -20.39 -2.27 -2.03
N TRP A 107 -19.29 -2.22 -2.79
CA TRP A 107 -19.25 -2.81 -4.13
C TRP A 107 -19.48 -4.32 -4.12
N GLU A 108 -18.87 -5.05 -3.18
CA GLU A 108 -19.11 -6.48 -3.00
C GLU A 108 -20.59 -6.78 -2.85
N LYS A 109 -21.29 -6.04 -1.96
CA LYS A 109 -22.74 -6.20 -1.74
C LYS A 109 -23.58 -5.86 -2.96
N ASN A 110 -23.09 -4.94 -3.81
CA ASN A 110 -23.80 -4.47 -5.01
C ASN A 110 -23.32 -5.18 -6.29
N GLY A 111 -22.74 -6.39 -6.18
CA GLY A 111 -22.28 -7.15 -7.33
C GLY A 111 -21.12 -6.47 -8.08
N TRP A 112 -20.26 -5.77 -7.34
CA TRP A 112 -19.07 -5.07 -7.84
C TRP A 112 -19.39 -3.94 -8.84
N LYS A 113 -20.46 -3.21 -8.57
CA LYS A 113 -20.84 -2.00 -9.31
C LYS A 113 -20.72 -0.76 -8.41
N LYS A 114 -20.30 0.36 -9.02
CA LYS A 114 -20.35 1.68 -8.37
C LYS A 114 -21.81 2.09 -8.14
N ALA A 115 -22.06 3.03 -7.22
CA ALA A 115 -23.43 3.51 -6.91
C ALA A 115 -24.20 4.05 -8.14
N ASN A 116 -23.48 4.52 -9.16
CA ASN A 116 -24.07 4.99 -10.42
C ASN A 116 -24.23 3.88 -11.48
N GLY A 117 -24.09 2.61 -11.10
CA GLY A 117 -24.24 1.44 -11.96
C GLY A 117 -23.03 1.14 -12.87
N LYS A 118 -21.99 1.99 -12.88
CA LYS A 118 -20.79 1.77 -13.68
C LYS A 118 -19.91 0.68 -13.06
N ASP A 119 -19.10 0.05 -13.90
CA ASP A 119 -18.11 -0.92 -13.48
C ASP A 119 -17.02 -0.27 -12.60
N VAL A 120 -16.50 -1.05 -11.65
CA VAL A 120 -15.31 -0.67 -10.88
C VAL A 120 -14.09 -0.79 -11.78
N GLU A 121 -13.27 0.24 -11.80
CA GLU A 121 -12.01 0.21 -12.55
C GLU A 121 -11.02 -0.75 -11.88
N ASN A 122 -10.21 -1.45 -12.69
CA ASN A 122 -9.24 -2.46 -12.22
C ASN A 122 -9.90 -3.54 -11.33
N LEU A 123 -11.12 -3.95 -11.68
CA LEU A 123 -11.99 -4.79 -10.87
C LEU A 123 -11.30 -6.05 -10.35
N GLU A 124 -10.66 -6.80 -11.22
CA GLU A 124 -9.99 -8.07 -10.84
C GLU A 124 -8.95 -7.85 -9.73
N MET A 125 -8.11 -6.82 -9.88
CA MET A 125 -7.11 -6.46 -8.89
C MET A 125 -7.75 -6.00 -7.57
N VAL A 126 -8.80 -5.18 -7.65
CA VAL A 126 -9.53 -4.71 -6.46
C VAL A 126 -10.14 -5.88 -5.69
N GLN A 127 -10.75 -6.82 -6.40
CA GLN A 127 -11.35 -8.04 -5.81
C GLN A 127 -10.30 -8.95 -5.18
N GLU A 128 -9.17 -9.14 -5.86
CA GLU A 128 -8.08 -9.96 -5.36
C GLU A 128 -7.54 -9.41 -4.03
N ILE A 129 -7.18 -8.13 -3.99
CA ILE A 129 -6.67 -7.47 -2.78
C ILE A 129 -7.73 -7.48 -1.66
N TYR A 130 -8.99 -7.22 -2.00
CA TYR A 130 -10.08 -7.27 -1.01
C TYR A 130 -10.26 -8.67 -0.42
N THR A 131 -10.10 -9.70 -1.25
CA THR A 131 -10.12 -11.09 -0.81
C THR A 131 -8.95 -11.42 0.13
N LEU A 132 -7.74 -10.96 -0.18
CA LEU A 132 -6.58 -11.09 0.69
C LEU A 132 -6.82 -10.41 2.04
N LEU A 133 -7.34 -9.18 2.04
CA LEU A 133 -7.66 -8.42 3.25
C LEU A 133 -8.69 -9.12 4.13
N THR A 134 -9.77 -9.62 3.54
CA THR A 134 -10.88 -10.22 4.29
C THR A 134 -10.58 -11.64 4.79
N LYS A 135 -9.71 -12.37 4.11
CA LYS A 135 -9.30 -13.74 4.50
C LYS A 135 -8.07 -13.76 5.39
N SER A 136 -7.28 -12.69 5.44
CA SER A 136 -6.14 -12.59 6.33
C SER A 136 -6.54 -12.15 7.73
N ASN A 137 -5.68 -12.47 8.70
CA ASN A 137 -5.80 -11.96 10.06
C ASN A 137 -4.95 -10.69 10.29
N VAL A 138 -4.45 -10.07 9.22
CA VAL A 138 -3.61 -8.87 9.28
C VAL A 138 -4.49 -7.65 9.60
N ILE A 139 -4.14 -6.93 10.66
CA ILE A 139 -4.84 -5.69 11.04
C ILE A 139 -4.14 -4.53 10.34
N ILE A 140 -4.83 -3.88 9.40
CA ILE A 140 -4.27 -2.78 8.60
C ILE A 140 -4.85 -1.44 9.03
N ILE A 141 -3.95 -0.46 9.21
CA ILE A 141 -4.29 0.94 9.44
C ILE A 141 -3.63 1.78 8.34
N PHE A 142 -4.44 2.42 7.51
CA PHE A 142 -3.94 3.34 6.50
C PHE A 142 -3.54 4.69 7.10
N LYS A 143 -2.37 5.16 6.71
CA LYS A 143 -1.79 6.46 7.06
C LYS A 143 -1.57 7.26 5.79
N LYS A 144 -2.42 8.27 5.54
CA LYS A 144 -2.23 9.15 4.39
C LYS A 144 -1.03 10.05 4.62
N ILE A 145 -0.14 10.08 3.66
CA ILE A 145 1.01 11.02 3.60
C ILE A 145 0.83 11.97 2.42
N LYS A 146 1.67 13.00 2.35
CA LYS A 146 1.71 13.92 1.20
C LYS A 146 2.86 13.51 0.29
N ALA A 147 2.56 13.44 -1.02
CA ALA A 147 3.55 13.20 -2.06
C ALA A 147 4.57 14.36 -2.18
N HIS A 148 5.77 14.04 -2.62
CA HIS A 148 6.79 14.99 -3.11
C HIS A 148 7.07 16.18 -2.18
N LEU A 149 6.99 15.98 -0.87
CA LEU A 149 7.44 17.00 0.08
C LEU A 149 8.98 17.15 0.03
N PRO A 150 9.51 18.37 0.25
CA PRO A 150 10.93 18.56 0.43
C PRO A 150 11.41 17.76 1.66
N GLU A 151 12.68 17.36 1.65
CA GLU A 151 13.28 16.65 2.77
C GLU A 151 13.21 17.53 4.05
N PRO A 152 12.58 17.02 5.12
CA PRO A 152 12.59 17.74 6.41
C PRO A 152 13.95 17.59 7.09
N ASP A 153 14.20 18.34 8.16
CA ASP A 153 15.39 18.15 9.00
C ASP A 153 15.41 16.69 9.51
N LYS A 154 16.59 16.07 9.52
CA LYS A 154 16.77 14.67 9.96
C LYS A 154 16.37 14.43 11.41
N ASN A 155 16.37 15.47 12.23
CA ASN A 155 15.92 15.42 13.62
C ASN A 155 14.40 15.64 13.76
N ASP A 156 13.69 15.98 12.68
CA ASP A 156 12.24 16.13 12.70
C ASP A 156 11.57 14.75 12.82
N ALA A 157 10.56 14.67 13.68
CA ALA A 157 9.80 13.44 13.89
C ALA A 157 9.11 12.91 12.62
N THR A 158 8.94 13.74 11.60
CA THR A 158 8.35 13.35 10.30
C THR A 158 9.36 12.77 9.33
N TRP A 159 10.68 12.93 9.58
CA TRP A 159 11.73 12.52 8.65
C TRP A 159 11.65 11.02 8.28
N ALA A 160 11.44 10.16 9.25
CA ALA A 160 11.36 8.72 9.01
C ALA A 160 10.22 8.35 8.06
N ASN A 161 9.04 8.95 8.23
CA ASN A 161 7.90 8.69 7.35
C ASN A 161 8.09 9.34 5.96
N TRP A 162 8.72 10.51 5.90
CA TRP A 162 9.12 11.13 4.65
C TRP A 162 10.10 10.24 3.89
N TYR A 163 11.15 9.75 4.55
CA TYR A 163 12.17 8.90 3.93
C TYR A 163 11.58 7.57 3.43
N GLY A 164 10.70 6.95 4.22
CA GLY A 164 10.03 5.71 3.80
C GLY A 164 9.22 5.91 2.51
N ASN A 165 8.46 7.01 2.42
CA ASN A 165 7.71 7.34 1.22
C ASN A 165 8.61 7.68 0.02
N PHE A 166 9.62 8.54 0.24
CA PHE A 166 10.61 8.88 -0.76
C PHE A 166 11.25 7.63 -1.35
N ARG A 167 11.59 6.67 -0.50
CA ARG A 167 12.23 5.42 -0.96
C ARG A 167 11.28 4.54 -1.76
N ALA A 168 10.00 4.48 -1.40
CA ALA A 168 8.99 3.77 -2.19
C ALA A 168 8.82 4.39 -3.59
N ASP A 169 8.78 5.73 -3.69
CA ASP A 169 8.74 6.47 -4.97
C ASP A 169 9.98 6.17 -5.84
N GLU A 170 11.20 6.22 -5.25
CA GLU A 170 12.42 5.85 -5.98
C GLU A 170 12.33 4.43 -6.55
N LEU A 171 11.90 3.45 -5.76
CA LEU A 171 11.76 2.07 -6.18
C LEU A 171 10.75 1.93 -7.32
N ALA A 172 9.62 2.62 -7.26
CA ALA A 172 8.61 2.63 -8.30
C ALA A 172 9.14 3.26 -9.61
N CYS A 173 9.86 4.38 -9.50
CA CYS A 173 10.44 5.08 -10.64
C CYS A 173 11.57 4.29 -11.32
N LEU A 174 12.44 3.63 -10.55
CA LEU A 174 13.53 2.81 -11.09
C LEU A 174 13.03 1.65 -11.97
N CYS A 175 11.87 1.10 -11.64
CA CYS A 175 11.27 -0.03 -12.36
C CYS A 175 10.32 0.40 -13.48
N ALA A 176 9.93 1.66 -13.56
CA ALA A 176 9.06 2.18 -14.61
C ALA A 176 9.81 2.43 -15.94
N ASN A 177 11.14 2.44 -15.95
CA ASN A 177 12.00 2.73 -17.12
C ASN A 177 12.29 1.50 -17.97
#